data_6b86d28729f442a93afd09dc0eb571aa
#
_entry.id   6b86d28729f442a93afd09dc0eb571aa
#
_cell.length_a   1.000
_cell.length_b   1.000
_cell.length_c   1.000
_cell.angle_alpha   90.00
_cell.angle_beta   90.00
_cell.angle_gamma   90.00
#
_symmetry.space_group_name_H-M   'P 1'
#
loop_
_entity.id
_entity.type
_entity.pdbx_description
1 polymer ?
#
loop_
_entity_poly.entity_id
_entity_poly.type
_entity_poly.pdbx_seq_one_letter_code
_entity_poly.pdbx_strand_id
1 'polypeptide(L)'
;MTIDIQRRRLLNATVAGASLATLGPIAHAANAATAAPAAAGLPKVTPPAQLRIGFQKSAVNLVIVKENRALEQRFPGTKISWLEFPAGPQQLEALSAGSLDLAITGDTPPVFAQAAGKDLRYVGVEPPKPDSSAILVQQDSTLKTLADLKGKRVALQKGSSAHFLIVRGLQKGGLSFADIQPVYLTPADARAAFERGSVDAWGIWDPYYAATELAIKPRVLATGRTLSSNNSFYFAPTAFTEKHGDTIAAIFAELSRADRLVQENRKEAAQRIADFSGLSLATVHLFLSRRPPSPVRPVTPEAVAEQQRVADAFHGLGLIPRPVKPIELVWHPTPAQLAIAQR
;
A
#
# COMPACT_ATOMS: atom_id res chain seq x y z
N MET A 1 -8.44 -34.20 53.01
CA MET A 1 -7.80 -35.49 52.82
C MET A 1 -6.58 -35.21 51.94
N THR A 2 -5.57 -34.66 52.45
CA THR A 2 -4.39 -35.08 53.24
C THR A 2 -3.59 -36.23 52.63
N ILE A 3 -2.28 -35.92 52.60
CA ILE A 3 -1.12 -36.82 52.60
C ILE A 3 -0.42 -36.97 51.24
N ASP A 4 0.83 -36.81 51.08
CA ASP A 4 2.03 -36.34 51.84
C ASP A 4 3.26 -36.92 51.11
N ILE A 5 4.25 -36.13 50.91
CA ILE A 5 5.70 -36.18 51.13
C ILE A 5 6.41 -37.56 51.03
N GLN A 6 7.53 -37.61 50.33
CA GLN A 6 8.91 -37.91 50.83
C GLN A 6 9.83 -38.24 49.62
N ARG A 7 10.88 -37.51 49.36
CA ARG A 7 12.27 -37.54 49.82
C ARG A 7 12.91 -38.96 49.88
N ARG A 8 13.97 -39.15 49.12
CA ARG A 8 15.22 -39.69 49.68
C ARG A 8 16.45 -39.44 48.81
N ARG A 9 17.47 -39.05 49.51
CA ARG A 9 18.85 -38.74 49.19
C ARG A 9 19.72 -40.02 49.19
N LEU A 10 20.99 -39.80 48.78
CA LEU A 10 22.27 -40.45 49.13
C LEU A 10 22.72 -41.56 48.15
N LEU A 11 23.98 -41.80 47.82
CA LEU A 11 25.28 -41.47 48.39
C LEU A 11 26.41 -41.76 47.38
N ASN A 12 27.51 -41.07 47.50
CA ASN A 12 28.88 -41.19 47.01
C ASN A 12 29.46 -42.57 46.74
N ALA A 13 30.38 -42.67 45.79
CA ALA A 13 31.63 -43.42 45.95
C ALA A 13 32.72 -42.86 45.02
N THR A 14 33.79 -42.46 45.60
CA THR A 14 35.08 -42.06 45.08
C THR A 14 35.93 -43.27 44.70
N VAL A 15 36.62 -43.27 43.54
CA VAL A 15 37.82 -44.10 43.33
C VAL A 15 38.88 -43.24 42.62
N ALA A 16 40.00 -43.08 43.26
CA ALA A 16 41.19 -42.44 42.73
C ALA A 16 42.00 -43.45 41.88
N GLY A 17 42.45 -42.99 40.72
CA GLY A 17 43.43 -43.74 39.91
C GLY A 17 44.37 -42.76 39.25
N ALA A 18 45.60 -42.66 39.77
CA ALA A 18 46.68 -41.88 39.21
C ALA A 18 47.31 -42.61 38.01
N SER A 19 47.48 -41.93 36.89
CA SER A 19 48.38 -42.33 35.82
C SER A 19 49.08 -41.10 35.26
N LEU A 20 50.41 -41.09 35.43
CA LEU A 20 51.33 -40.16 34.76
C LEU A 20 51.29 -40.40 33.27
N ALA A 21 51.16 -39.35 32.47
CA ALA A 21 51.50 -39.35 31.05
C ALA A 21 52.02 -38.00 30.62
N THR A 22 53.21 -37.96 30.26
CA THR A 22 54.09 -37.13 29.41
C THR A 22 53.48 -35.89 28.75
N LEU A 23 54.15 -34.77 29.06
CA LEU A 23 53.99 -33.48 28.39
C LEU A 23 54.57 -33.49 26.98
N GLY A 24 53.70 -33.40 25.97
CA GLY A 24 54.01 -32.97 24.61
C GLY A 24 53.61 -31.49 24.39
N PRO A 25 54.33 -30.74 23.56
CA PRO A 25 54.05 -29.30 23.40
C PRO A 25 52.73 -29.12 22.66
N ILE A 26 51.79 -28.48 23.31
CA ILE A 26 50.52 -28.02 22.71
C ILE A 26 50.84 -26.83 21.83
N ALA A 27 50.81 -27.02 20.49
CA ALA A 27 50.77 -25.95 19.52
C ALA A 27 49.49 -25.12 19.73
N HIS A 28 49.65 -23.87 20.14
CA HIS A 28 48.56 -22.91 20.13
C HIS A 28 48.12 -22.67 18.70
N ALA A 29 47.04 -23.33 18.28
CA ALA A 29 46.30 -22.93 17.09
C ALA A 29 45.72 -21.54 17.41
N ALA A 30 46.30 -20.51 16.83
CA ALA A 30 45.74 -19.17 16.84
C ALA A 30 44.37 -19.23 16.18
N ASN A 31 43.33 -19.07 16.97
CA ASN A 31 41.98 -18.86 16.52
C ASN A 31 42.00 -17.55 15.72
N ALA A 32 42.09 -17.66 14.38
CA ALA A 32 41.82 -16.55 13.49
C ALA A 32 40.31 -16.25 13.66
N ALA A 33 39.98 -15.36 14.60
CA ALA A 33 38.70 -14.73 14.66
C ALA A 33 38.47 -14.06 13.26
N THR A 34 37.68 -14.68 12.45
CA THR A 34 37.13 -14.02 11.25
C THR A 34 36.45 -12.76 11.72
N ALA A 35 37.15 -11.63 11.58
CA ALA A 35 36.55 -10.32 11.78
C ALA A 35 35.29 -10.24 10.91
N ALA A 36 34.13 -10.13 11.54
CA ALA A 36 32.89 -9.80 10.85
C ALA A 36 33.19 -8.57 9.99
N PRO A 37 32.74 -8.52 8.72
CA PRO A 37 32.98 -7.37 7.86
C PRO A 37 32.45 -6.14 8.61
N ALA A 38 33.34 -5.17 8.82
CA ALA A 38 33.01 -3.88 9.41
C ALA A 38 31.77 -3.37 8.68
N ALA A 39 30.72 -3.06 9.42
CA ALA A 39 29.51 -2.49 8.88
C ALA A 39 29.90 -1.24 8.10
N ALA A 40 30.03 -1.37 6.77
CA ALA A 40 30.23 -0.24 5.89
C ALA A 40 29.11 0.74 6.21
N GLY A 41 29.46 1.93 6.70
CA GLY A 41 28.48 2.94 7.06
C GLY A 41 27.57 3.15 5.85
N LEU A 42 26.25 3.19 6.09
CA LEU A 42 25.31 3.42 5.01
C LEU A 42 25.68 4.68 4.24
N PRO A 43 25.43 4.69 2.93
CA PRO A 43 25.60 5.90 2.15
C PRO A 43 24.80 7.05 2.79
N LYS A 44 25.47 8.19 2.93
CA LYS A 44 24.83 9.39 3.48
C LYS A 44 23.76 9.84 2.49
N VAL A 45 22.49 9.73 2.89
CA VAL A 45 21.37 10.21 2.08
C VAL A 45 21.46 11.73 1.99
N THR A 46 21.50 12.26 0.77
CA THR A 46 21.43 13.70 0.50
C THR A 46 20.05 14.02 -0.07
N PRO A 47 19.11 14.46 0.80
CA PRO A 47 17.77 14.76 0.34
C PRO A 47 17.75 16.08 -0.46
N PRO A 48 16.70 16.32 -1.27
CA PRO A 48 16.51 17.61 -1.93
C PRO A 48 16.22 18.73 -0.92
N ALA A 49 16.43 19.96 -1.30
CA ALA A 49 16.07 21.12 -0.47
C ALA A 49 14.54 21.21 -0.20
N GLN A 50 13.74 20.68 -1.13
CA GLN A 50 12.29 20.59 -1.01
C GLN A 50 11.82 19.20 -1.43
N LEU A 51 10.82 18.65 -0.71
CA LEU A 51 10.15 17.38 -0.99
C LEU A 51 8.63 17.59 -0.90
N ARG A 52 7.94 17.40 -2.01
CA ARG A 52 6.49 17.58 -2.15
C ARG A 52 5.83 16.22 -2.31
N ILE A 53 4.99 15.84 -1.35
CA ILE A 53 4.40 14.50 -1.26
C ILE A 53 2.89 14.62 -1.45
N GLY A 54 2.38 13.97 -2.49
CA GLY A 54 0.95 13.80 -2.73
C GLY A 54 0.44 12.55 -2.00
N PHE A 55 -0.72 12.66 -1.36
CA PHE A 55 -1.35 11.52 -0.67
C PHE A 55 -2.88 11.58 -0.75
N GLN A 56 -3.53 10.48 -0.39
CA GLN A 56 -4.97 10.34 -0.20
C GLN A 56 -5.23 9.83 1.23
N LYS A 57 -6.41 10.05 1.77
CA LYS A 57 -6.80 9.55 3.11
C LYS A 57 -6.67 8.02 3.26
N SER A 58 -6.71 7.29 2.14
CA SER A 58 -6.46 5.85 2.08
C SER A 58 -5.00 5.43 2.29
N ALA A 59 -4.05 6.36 2.15
CA ALA A 59 -2.61 6.10 2.24
C ALA A 59 -2.12 6.06 3.69
N VAL A 60 -2.55 5.03 4.45
CA VAL A 60 -2.35 4.89 5.90
C VAL A 60 -0.90 5.15 6.31
N ASN A 61 0.07 4.51 5.63
CA ASN A 61 1.49 4.64 6.01
C ASN A 61 1.98 6.08 5.85
N LEU A 62 1.58 6.80 4.79
CA LEU A 62 1.91 8.22 4.60
C LEU A 62 1.23 9.11 5.66
N VAL A 63 -0.01 8.81 6.04
CA VAL A 63 -0.70 9.53 7.11
C VAL A 63 0.06 9.40 8.42
N ILE A 64 0.47 8.19 8.81
CA ILE A 64 1.25 7.97 10.04
C ILE A 64 2.63 8.62 9.96
N VAL A 65 3.33 8.53 8.82
CA VAL A 65 4.63 9.20 8.61
C VAL A 65 4.50 10.71 8.78
N LYS A 66 3.46 11.30 8.21
CA LYS A 66 3.17 12.74 8.32
C LYS A 66 2.86 13.14 9.77
N GLU A 67 1.94 12.42 10.44
CA GLU A 67 1.55 12.69 11.82
C GLU A 67 2.73 12.60 12.80
N ASN A 68 3.60 11.61 12.61
CA ASN A 68 4.81 11.46 13.42
C ASN A 68 5.93 12.43 13.02
N ARG A 69 5.75 13.24 11.96
CA ARG A 69 6.78 14.10 11.38
C ARG A 69 8.09 13.32 11.08
N ALA A 70 7.94 12.07 10.66
CA ALA A 70 9.07 11.16 10.52
C ALA A 70 10.04 11.60 9.43
N LEU A 71 9.54 12.18 8.33
CA LEU A 71 10.40 12.69 7.26
C LEU A 71 11.06 14.00 7.63
N GLU A 72 10.39 14.89 8.36
CA GLU A 72 10.96 16.13 8.89
C GLU A 72 12.11 15.83 9.87
N GLN A 73 11.97 14.79 10.69
CA GLN A 73 13.03 14.32 11.58
C GLN A 73 14.16 13.64 10.79
N ARG A 74 13.81 12.86 9.77
CA ARG A 74 14.78 12.14 8.93
C ARG A 74 15.61 13.08 8.07
N PHE A 75 15.02 14.19 7.62
CA PHE A 75 15.59 15.17 6.69
C PHE A 75 15.47 16.61 7.23
N PRO A 76 16.16 16.96 8.34
CA PRO A 76 15.92 18.23 9.03
C PRO A 76 16.22 19.48 8.19
N GLY A 77 16.99 19.34 7.09
CA GLY A 77 17.28 20.42 6.16
C GLY A 77 16.34 20.52 4.96
N THR A 78 15.35 19.62 4.85
CA THR A 78 14.43 19.55 3.72
C THR A 78 13.10 20.22 4.06
N LYS A 79 12.62 21.14 3.21
CA LYS A 79 11.25 21.64 3.31
C LYS A 79 10.28 20.59 2.79
N ILE A 80 9.52 19.95 3.69
CA ILE A 80 8.53 18.93 3.31
C ILE A 80 7.16 19.57 3.19
N SER A 81 6.47 19.28 2.08
CA SER A 81 5.11 19.75 1.81
C SER A 81 4.20 18.55 1.52
N TRP A 82 3.06 18.50 2.19
CA TRP A 82 2.07 17.43 2.07
C TRP A 82 0.82 17.97 1.37
N LEU A 83 0.43 17.33 0.25
CA LEU A 83 -0.72 17.74 -0.55
C LEU A 83 -1.74 16.59 -0.60
N GLU A 84 -2.94 16.83 -0.10
CA GLU A 84 -4.03 15.85 -0.14
C GLU A 84 -4.78 15.92 -1.47
N PHE A 85 -5.11 14.76 -2.03
CA PHE A 85 -5.86 14.61 -3.26
C PHE A 85 -7.09 13.71 -3.04
N PRO A 86 -8.22 13.99 -3.72
CA PRO A 86 -9.43 13.19 -3.59
C PRO A 86 -9.28 11.80 -4.23
N ALA A 87 -8.46 11.69 -5.29
CA ALA A 87 -8.24 10.45 -6.03
C ALA A 87 -6.91 10.45 -6.80
N GLY A 88 -6.50 9.27 -7.28
CA GLY A 88 -5.23 9.06 -7.97
C GLY A 88 -5.04 9.84 -9.27
N PRO A 89 -6.04 9.98 -10.16
CA PRO A 89 -5.88 10.73 -11.40
C PRO A 89 -5.37 12.16 -11.17
N GLN A 90 -5.99 12.93 -10.28
CA GLN A 90 -5.58 14.31 -9.97
C GLN A 90 -4.17 14.35 -9.35
N GLN A 91 -3.81 13.34 -8.57
CA GLN A 91 -2.49 13.25 -7.96
C GLN A 91 -1.40 13.03 -9.00
N LEU A 92 -1.62 12.17 -10.01
CA LEU A 92 -0.66 11.95 -11.10
C LEU A 92 -0.61 13.12 -12.09
N GLU A 93 -1.70 13.86 -12.28
CA GLU A 93 -1.66 15.13 -13.00
C GLU A 93 -0.72 16.12 -12.30
N ALA A 94 -0.84 16.27 -10.98
CA ALA A 94 0.04 17.14 -10.20
C ALA A 94 1.51 16.68 -10.22
N LEU A 95 1.75 15.36 -10.17
CA LEU A 95 3.09 14.78 -10.32
C LEU A 95 3.70 15.13 -11.69
N SER A 96 2.95 14.89 -12.74
CA SER A 96 3.37 15.16 -14.13
C SER A 96 3.57 16.64 -14.41
N ALA A 97 2.82 17.52 -13.75
CA ALA A 97 2.98 18.98 -13.83
C ALA A 97 4.16 19.50 -13.00
N GLY A 98 4.94 18.63 -12.36
CA GLY A 98 6.07 19.00 -11.51
C GLY A 98 5.68 19.64 -10.17
N SER A 99 4.43 19.48 -9.74
CA SER A 99 3.94 19.96 -8.43
C SER A 99 4.22 19.00 -7.29
N LEU A 100 4.57 17.74 -7.59
CA LEU A 100 4.91 16.70 -6.64
C LEU A 100 6.25 16.04 -7.02
N ASP A 101 6.93 15.52 -6.01
CA ASP A 101 8.15 14.70 -6.11
C ASP A 101 7.87 13.23 -5.81
N LEU A 102 6.85 12.96 -4.99
CA LEU A 102 6.37 11.62 -4.68
C LEU A 102 4.83 11.60 -4.65
N ALA A 103 4.25 10.53 -5.18
CA ALA A 103 2.81 10.28 -5.18
C ALA A 103 2.50 8.83 -4.84
N ILE A 104 1.28 8.55 -4.35
CA ILE A 104 0.76 7.19 -4.18
C ILE A 104 -0.63 7.09 -4.79
N THR A 105 -0.85 6.10 -5.64
CA THR A 105 -2.19 5.81 -6.17
C THR A 105 -2.46 4.31 -6.23
N GLY A 106 -3.69 3.94 -6.55
CA GLY A 106 -3.98 2.55 -6.92
C GLY A 106 -3.47 2.18 -8.31
N ASP A 107 -3.93 1.07 -8.80
CA ASP A 107 -3.47 0.40 -10.04
C ASP A 107 -3.85 1.12 -11.34
N THR A 108 -4.99 1.75 -11.41
CA THR A 108 -5.55 2.28 -12.67
C THR A 108 -5.02 3.66 -13.07
N PRO A 109 -4.85 4.66 -12.18
CA PRO A 109 -4.39 5.99 -12.56
C PRO A 109 -3.09 6.00 -13.38
N PRO A 110 -2.05 5.20 -13.06
CA PRO A 110 -0.81 5.21 -13.83
C PRO A 110 -0.95 4.67 -15.25
N VAL A 111 -1.91 3.77 -15.49
CA VAL A 111 -2.21 3.28 -16.85
C VAL A 111 -2.69 4.42 -17.74
N PHE A 112 -3.63 5.24 -17.23
CA PHE A 112 -4.10 6.43 -17.95
C PHE A 112 -3.00 7.48 -18.13
N ALA A 113 -2.19 7.72 -17.09
CA ALA A 113 -1.07 8.66 -17.15
C ALA A 113 -0.04 8.21 -18.20
N GLN A 114 0.34 6.93 -18.22
CA GLN A 114 1.27 6.38 -19.23
C GLN A 114 0.69 6.45 -20.63
N ALA A 115 -0.61 6.14 -20.81
CA ALA A 115 -1.27 6.26 -22.11
C ALA A 115 -1.29 7.71 -22.62
N ALA A 116 -1.36 8.67 -21.72
CA ALA A 116 -1.26 10.10 -22.00
C ALA A 116 0.19 10.62 -22.16
N GLY A 117 1.20 9.75 -22.06
CA GLY A 117 2.62 10.13 -22.21
C GLY A 117 3.20 10.94 -21.05
N LYS A 118 2.63 10.82 -19.86
CA LYS A 118 3.09 11.53 -18.66
C LYS A 118 4.38 10.93 -18.12
N ASP A 119 5.28 11.78 -17.60
CA ASP A 119 6.51 11.33 -16.94
C ASP A 119 6.22 10.83 -15.53
N LEU A 120 6.44 9.53 -15.31
CA LEU A 120 6.36 8.89 -14.01
C LEU A 120 7.17 7.58 -13.99
N ARG A 121 7.67 7.21 -12.83
CA ARG A 121 8.27 5.90 -12.56
C ARG A 121 7.53 5.21 -11.42
N TYR A 122 7.25 3.92 -11.56
CA TYR A 122 6.80 3.07 -10.45
C TYR A 122 8.00 2.82 -9.54
N VAL A 123 8.02 3.44 -8.38
CA VAL A 123 9.17 3.35 -7.47
C VAL A 123 8.97 2.35 -6.32
N GLY A 124 7.72 2.01 -6.00
CA GLY A 124 7.40 1.04 -4.96
C GLY A 124 5.97 0.54 -5.05
N VAL A 125 5.68 -0.54 -4.33
CA VAL A 125 4.35 -1.15 -4.27
C VAL A 125 4.02 -1.59 -2.85
N GLU A 126 2.75 -1.42 -2.44
CA GLU A 126 2.16 -2.08 -1.28
C GLU A 126 1.42 -3.35 -1.72
N PRO A 127 1.31 -4.37 -0.85
CA PRO A 127 0.57 -5.59 -1.14
C PRO A 127 -0.89 -5.36 -1.54
N PRO A 128 -1.54 -6.35 -2.19
CA PRO A 128 -2.94 -6.30 -2.56
C PRO A 128 -3.86 -6.02 -1.38
N LYS A 129 -4.91 -5.20 -1.60
CA LYS A 129 -5.95 -4.86 -0.63
C LYS A 129 -7.35 -5.04 -1.22
N PRO A 130 -7.70 -6.26 -1.68
CA PRO A 130 -8.92 -6.47 -2.44
C PRO A 130 -10.20 -6.19 -1.65
N ASP A 131 -10.17 -6.37 -0.31
CA ASP A 131 -11.33 -6.10 0.55
C ASP A 131 -11.59 -4.61 0.78
N SER A 132 -10.64 -3.75 0.45
CA SER A 132 -10.74 -2.30 0.64
C SER A 132 -11.49 -1.59 -0.49
N SER A 133 -12.14 -2.31 -1.40
CA SER A 133 -12.97 -1.74 -2.48
C SER A 133 -14.21 -2.58 -2.73
N ALA A 134 -15.30 -1.92 -3.12
CA ALA A 134 -16.58 -2.57 -3.33
C ALA A 134 -17.41 -1.89 -4.41
N ILE A 135 -18.35 -2.66 -4.98
CA ILE A 135 -19.50 -2.20 -5.77
C ILE A 135 -20.71 -2.23 -4.86
N LEU A 136 -21.26 -1.06 -4.57
CA LEU A 136 -22.34 -0.84 -3.61
C LEU A 136 -23.66 -0.56 -4.35
N VAL A 137 -24.77 -1.02 -3.77
CA VAL A 137 -26.14 -0.64 -4.11
C VAL A 137 -26.89 -0.28 -2.84
N GLN A 138 -28.01 0.46 -2.95
CA GLN A 138 -28.85 0.76 -1.80
C GLN A 138 -29.31 -0.52 -1.10
N GLN A 139 -29.58 -0.44 0.19
CA GLN A 139 -29.99 -1.59 1.02
C GLN A 139 -31.24 -2.28 0.46
N ASP A 140 -32.22 -1.52 0.02
CA ASP A 140 -33.51 -1.95 -0.53
C ASP A 140 -33.49 -2.13 -2.06
N SER A 141 -32.33 -1.93 -2.73
CA SER A 141 -32.20 -2.07 -4.16
C SER A 141 -32.65 -3.44 -4.68
N THR A 142 -33.30 -3.46 -5.81
CA THR A 142 -33.68 -4.68 -6.53
C THR A 142 -32.50 -5.38 -7.22
N LEU A 143 -31.36 -4.68 -7.39
CA LEU A 143 -30.16 -5.23 -8.03
C LEU A 143 -29.53 -6.28 -7.10
N LYS A 144 -29.52 -7.55 -7.49
CA LYS A 144 -29.01 -8.68 -6.67
C LYS A 144 -27.67 -9.21 -7.16
N THR A 145 -27.37 -9.05 -8.43
CA THR A 145 -26.21 -9.59 -9.13
C THR A 145 -25.47 -8.51 -9.92
N LEU A 146 -24.27 -8.80 -10.37
CA LEU A 146 -23.51 -7.90 -11.24
C LEU A 146 -24.16 -7.76 -12.63
N ALA A 147 -24.91 -8.76 -13.09
CA ALA A 147 -25.67 -8.70 -14.35
C ALA A 147 -26.81 -7.68 -14.30
N ASP A 148 -27.37 -7.41 -13.12
CA ASP A 148 -28.45 -6.44 -12.92
C ASP A 148 -28.00 -4.99 -13.12
N LEU A 149 -26.70 -4.75 -13.26
CA LEU A 149 -26.14 -3.43 -13.57
C LEU A 149 -26.44 -2.97 -15.00
N LYS A 150 -26.95 -3.85 -15.86
CA LYS A 150 -27.32 -3.49 -17.27
C LYS A 150 -28.28 -2.32 -17.27
N GLY A 151 -27.95 -1.27 -18.04
CA GLY A 151 -28.73 -0.04 -18.19
C GLY A 151 -28.75 0.87 -16.95
N LYS A 152 -28.02 0.55 -15.88
CA LYS A 152 -28.04 1.30 -14.61
C LYS A 152 -27.04 2.46 -14.60
N ARG A 153 -27.36 3.49 -13.81
CA ARG A 153 -26.48 4.62 -13.53
C ARG A 153 -25.46 4.17 -12.47
N VAL A 154 -24.21 4.05 -12.87
CA VAL A 154 -23.14 3.56 -12.01
C VAL A 154 -22.13 4.68 -11.75
N ALA A 155 -22.08 5.16 -10.50
CA ALA A 155 -21.11 6.17 -10.09
C ALA A 155 -19.72 5.59 -9.94
N LEU A 156 -18.71 6.32 -10.39
CA LEU A 156 -17.30 5.99 -10.25
C LEU A 156 -16.41 7.21 -10.54
N GLN A 157 -15.20 7.23 -10.00
CA GLN A 157 -14.17 8.18 -10.42
C GLN A 157 -13.47 7.67 -11.68
N LYS A 158 -13.57 8.41 -12.81
CA LYS A 158 -12.92 8.03 -14.08
C LYS A 158 -11.40 7.85 -13.88
N GLY A 159 -10.86 6.76 -14.40
CA GLY A 159 -9.43 6.46 -14.34
C GLY A 159 -8.89 6.08 -12.95
N SER A 160 -9.76 5.83 -11.96
CA SER A 160 -9.38 5.31 -10.65
C SER A 160 -9.46 3.80 -10.57
N SER A 161 -8.96 3.19 -9.48
CA SER A 161 -9.11 1.74 -9.22
C SER A 161 -10.57 1.29 -9.14
N ALA A 162 -11.50 2.17 -8.74
CA ALA A 162 -12.93 1.87 -8.79
C ALA A 162 -13.44 1.74 -10.24
N HIS A 163 -12.82 2.43 -11.20
CA HIS A 163 -13.14 2.25 -12.61
C HIS A 163 -12.79 0.83 -13.07
N PHE A 164 -11.61 0.33 -12.71
CA PHE A 164 -11.22 -1.05 -13.02
C PHE A 164 -12.10 -2.07 -12.28
N LEU A 165 -12.42 -1.82 -11.02
CA LEU A 165 -13.33 -2.66 -10.24
C LEU A 165 -14.69 -2.82 -10.95
N ILE A 166 -15.28 -1.72 -11.47
CA ILE A 166 -16.53 -1.76 -12.23
C ILE A 166 -16.35 -2.54 -13.53
N VAL A 167 -15.29 -2.27 -14.31
CA VAL A 167 -14.98 -3.02 -15.53
C VAL A 167 -14.93 -4.53 -15.26
N ARG A 168 -14.21 -4.95 -14.22
CA ARG A 168 -14.10 -6.37 -13.85
C ARG A 168 -15.42 -6.95 -13.34
N GLY A 169 -16.19 -6.15 -12.58
CA GLY A 169 -17.52 -6.54 -12.12
C GLY A 169 -18.48 -6.78 -13.29
N LEU A 170 -18.51 -5.88 -14.26
CA LEU A 170 -19.33 -6.01 -15.46
C LEU A 170 -18.95 -7.25 -16.27
N GLN A 171 -17.65 -7.45 -16.54
CA GLN A 171 -17.16 -8.66 -17.24
C GLN A 171 -17.60 -9.95 -16.53
N LYS A 172 -17.50 -9.99 -15.19
CA LYS A 172 -17.96 -11.13 -14.39
C LYS A 172 -19.47 -11.33 -14.47
N GLY A 173 -20.23 -10.25 -14.61
CA GLY A 173 -21.68 -10.26 -14.83
C GLY A 173 -22.11 -10.54 -16.29
N GLY A 174 -21.16 -10.82 -17.20
CA GLY A 174 -21.45 -11.02 -18.62
C GLY A 174 -21.79 -9.74 -19.38
N LEU A 175 -21.37 -8.57 -18.85
CA LEU A 175 -21.61 -7.24 -19.39
C LEU A 175 -20.32 -6.59 -19.89
N SER A 176 -20.49 -5.62 -20.78
CA SER A 176 -19.46 -4.67 -21.19
C SER A 176 -19.63 -3.32 -20.48
N PHE A 177 -18.63 -2.44 -20.58
CA PHE A 177 -18.74 -1.09 -20.03
C PHE A 177 -19.80 -0.24 -20.74
N ALA A 178 -20.11 -0.54 -21.99
CA ALA A 178 -21.17 0.11 -22.78
C ALA A 178 -22.59 -0.27 -22.32
N ASP A 179 -22.75 -1.34 -21.53
CA ASP A 179 -24.04 -1.78 -21.01
C ASP A 179 -24.53 -0.98 -19.80
N ILE A 180 -23.74 -0.07 -19.26
CA ILE A 180 -24.13 0.80 -18.13
C ILE A 180 -24.19 2.27 -18.54
N GLN A 181 -24.73 3.11 -17.65
CA GLN A 181 -24.66 4.56 -17.74
C GLN A 181 -23.62 5.06 -16.70
N PRO A 182 -22.33 5.24 -17.08
CA PRO A 182 -21.31 5.66 -16.13
C PRO A 182 -21.54 7.12 -15.72
N VAL A 183 -21.55 7.37 -14.41
CA VAL A 183 -21.65 8.71 -13.83
C VAL A 183 -20.30 9.04 -13.18
N TYR A 184 -19.52 9.89 -13.85
CA TYR A 184 -18.17 10.24 -13.41
C TYR A 184 -18.20 11.35 -12.37
N LEU A 185 -17.92 11.00 -11.13
CA LEU A 185 -17.94 11.90 -9.98
C LEU A 185 -16.69 11.72 -9.11
N THR A 186 -16.32 12.76 -8.36
CA THR A 186 -15.35 12.61 -7.28
C THR A 186 -15.91 11.68 -6.20
N PRO A 187 -15.07 11.04 -5.37
CA PRO A 187 -15.57 10.16 -4.31
C PRO A 187 -16.60 10.80 -3.38
N ALA A 188 -16.41 12.07 -3.01
CA ALA A 188 -17.33 12.79 -2.15
C ALA A 188 -18.68 13.08 -2.83
N ASP A 189 -18.65 13.54 -4.09
CA ASP A 189 -19.87 13.81 -4.88
C ASP A 189 -20.61 12.51 -5.20
N ALA A 190 -19.87 11.43 -5.52
CA ALA A 190 -20.42 10.11 -5.76
C ALA A 190 -21.12 9.55 -4.51
N ARG A 191 -20.52 9.74 -3.33
CA ARG A 191 -21.15 9.38 -2.07
C ARG A 191 -22.49 10.11 -1.89
N ALA A 192 -22.48 11.44 -2.06
CA ALA A 192 -23.69 12.24 -1.92
C ALA A 192 -24.76 11.86 -2.97
N ALA A 193 -24.38 11.56 -4.21
CA ALA A 193 -25.31 11.09 -5.24
C ALA A 193 -25.88 9.70 -4.92
N PHE A 194 -25.05 8.80 -4.42
CA PHE A 194 -25.44 7.46 -4.00
C PHE A 194 -26.39 7.50 -2.81
N GLU A 195 -26.06 8.22 -1.75
CA GLU A 195 -26.91 8.33 -0.55
C GLU A 195 -28.30 8.92 -0.85
N ARG A 196 -28.42 9.81 -1.85
CA ARG A 196 -29.70 10.36 -2.31
C ARG A 196 -30.45 9.50 -3.35
N GLY A 197 -29.89 8.35 -3.76
CA GLY A 197 -30.50 7.50 -4.81
C GLY A 197 -30.43 8.10 -6.23
N SER A 198 -29.56 9.10 -6.45
CA SER A 198 -29.36 9.69 -7.78
C SER A 198 -28.58 8.78 -8.73
N VAL A 199 -27.94 7.75 -8.22
CA VAL A 199 -27.27 6.66 -8.96
C VAL A 199 -27.72 5.33 -8.38
N ASP A 200 -27.68 4.28 -9.20
CA ASP A 200 -28.21 2.97 -8.85
C ASP A 200 -27.15 2.08 -8.19
N ALA A 201 -25.88 2.30 -8.52
CA ALA A 201 -24.72 1.62 -7.94
C ALA A 201 -23.52 2.54 -7.87
N TRP A 202 -22.55 2.18 -7.04
CA TRP A 202 -21.32 2.95 -6.84
C TRP A 202 -20.10 2.05 -6.64
N GLY A 203 -19.06 2.25 -7.47
CA GLY A 203 -17.74 1.65 -7.28
C GLY A 203 -16.85 2.56 -6.45
N ILE A 204 -16.31 2.05 -5.33
CA ILE A 204 -15.55 2.88 -4.36
C ILE A 204 -14.54 2.06 -3.55
N TRP A 205 -13.64 2.76 -2.88
CA TRP A 205 -12.63 2.23 -1.97
C TRP A 205 -12.70 2.89 -0.58
N ASP A 206 -12.01 2.28 0.40
CA ASP A 206 -11.87 2.85 1.74
C ASP A 206 -11.05 4.15 1.74
N PRO A 207 -11.35 5.11 2.62
CA PRO A 207 -12.31 5.02 3.72
C PRO A 207 -13.76 5.35 3.35
N TYR A 208 -14.04 5.78 2.11
CA TYR A 208 -15.42 6.12 1.67
C TYR A 208 -16.35 4.92 1.77
N TYR A 209 -15.87 3.72 1.41
CA TYR A 209 -16.64 2.49 1.55
C TYR A 209 -17.06 2.25 3.01
N ALA A 210 -16.12 2.25 3.95
CA ALA A 210 -16.40 2.06 5.37
C ALA A 210 -17.34 3.14 5.94
N ALA A 211 -17.11 4.41 5.57
CA ALA A 211 -17.95 5.52 6.02
C ALA A 211 -19.41 5.38 5.55
N THR A 212 -19.61 4.95 4.30
CA THR A 212 -20.96 4.73 3.73
C THR A 212 -21.62 3.50 4.32
N GLU A 213 -20.86 2.43 4.54
CA GLU A 213 -21.36 1.21 5.17
C GLU A 213 -21.92 1.46 6.58
N LEU A 214 -21.23 2.29 7.36
CA LEU A 214 -21.71 2.66 8.70
C LEU A 214 -22.90 3.63 8.65
N ALA A 215 -22.95 4.52 7.65
CA ALA A 215 -23.98 5.56 7.57
C ALA A 215 -25.34 5.02 7.09
N ILE A 216 -25.37 4.26 6.00
CA ILE A 216 -26.63 3.86 5.34
C ILE A 216 -26.75 2.35 5.11
N LYS A 217 -25.78 1.54 5.56
CA LYS A 217 -25.78 0.08 5.46
C LYS A 217 -26.11 -0.40 4.03
N PRO A 218 -25.39 0.05 3.00
CA PRO A 218 -25.63 -0.37 1.63
C PRO A 218 -25.40 -1.87 1.49
N ARG A 219 -25.98 -2.47 0.46
CA ARG A 219 -25.65 -3.84 0.12
C ARG A 219 -24.44 -3.88 -0.80
N VAL A 220 -23.51 -4.78 -0.52
CA VAL A 220 -22.32 -5.04 -1.33
C VAL A 220 -22.68 -6.06 -2.42
N LEU A 221 -22.60 -5.68 -3.69
CA LEU A 221 -22.75 -6.61 -4.82
C LEU A 221 -21.47 -7.44 -5.02
N ALA A 222 -20.31 -6.81 -4.89
CA ALA A 222 -19.03 -7.47 -4.98
C ALA A 222 -17.95 -6.61 -4.29
N THR A 223 -16.89 -7.28 -3.79
CA THR A 223 -15.65 -6.64 -3.36
C THR A 223 -14.54 -6.88 -4.39
N GLY A 224 -13.40 -6.23 -4.22
CA GLY A 224 -12.21 -6.51 -5.02
C GLY A 224 -11.72 -7.96 -4.95
N ARG A 225 -12.04 -8.71 -3.88
CA ARG A 225 -11.53 -10.09 -3.62
C ARG A 225 -11.59 -11.02 -4.85
N THR A 226 -12.59 -10.88 -5.70
CA THR A 226 -12.76 -11.69 -6.91
C THR A 226 -12.64 -10.89 -8.20
N LEU A 227 -12.31 -9.61 -8.13
CA LEU A 227 -12.35 -8.69 -9.27
C LEU A 227 -11.00 -7.97 -9.52
N SER A 228 -10.32 -7.51 -8.47
CA SER A 228 -9.12 -6.68 -8.56
C SER A 228 -8.24 -6.85 -7.34
N SER A 229 -6.94 -6.94 -7.53
CA SER A 229 -5.96 -6.96 -6.44
C SER A 229 -5.94 -5.67 -5.63
N ASN A 230 -6.38 -4.55 -6.24
CA ASN A 230 -6.36 -3.22 -5.62
C ASN A 230 -4.98 -2.89 -5.02
N ASN A 231 -3.92 -3.06 -5.83
CA ASN A 231 -2.56 -2.68 -5.46
C ASN A 231 -2.45 -1.17 -5.31
N SER A 232 -1.54 -0.72 -4.43
CA SER A 232 -1.11 0.67 -4.39
C SER A 232 0.34 0.78 -4.81
N PHE A 233 0.63 1.76 -5.66
CA PHE A 233 1.98 2.03 -6.16
C PHE A 233 2.42 3.43 -5.77
N TYR A 234 3.73 3.56 -5.51
CA TYR A 234 4.40 4.85 -5.33
C TYR A 234 5.04 5.29 -6.64
N PHE A 235 5.00 6.59 -6.88
CA PHE A 235 5.46 7.21 -8.12
C PHE A 235 6.36 8.41 -7.84
N ALA A 236 7.37 8.58 -8.70
CA ALA A 236 8.19 9.77 -8.76
C ALA A 236 8.50 10.13 -10.22
N PRO A 237 8.80 11.39 -10.56
CA PRO A 237 9.30 11.77 -11.87
C PRO A 237 10.64 11.09 -12.18
N THR A 238 10.95 10.84 -13.46
CA THR A 238 12.21 10.20 -13.88
C THR A 238 13.42 10.94 -13.31
N ALA A 239 13.48 12.26 -13.46
CA ALA A 239 14.59 13.06 -12.95
C ALA A 239 14.76 13.00 -11.43
N PHE A 240 13.66 12.78 -10.68
CA PHE A 240 13.73 12.62 -9.23
C PHE A 240 14.31 11.24 -8.86
N THR A 241 13.95 10.19 -9.57
CA THR A 241 14.51 8.84 -9.33
C THR A 241 16.01 8.79 -9.60
N GLU A 242 16.49 9.50 -10.63
CA GLU A 242 17.91 9.55 -10.99
C GLU A 242 18.74 10.31 -9.95
N LYS A 243 18.23 11.44 -9.44
CA LYS A 243 18.98 12.31 -8.52
C LYS A 243 18.80 11.94 -7.04
N HIS A 244 17.67 11.39 -6.66
CA HIS A 244 17.24 11.23 -5.28
C HIS A 244 16.76 9.81 -4.95
N GLY A 245 17.27 8.78 -5.65
CA GLY A 245 16.94 7.38 -5.38
C GLY A 245 17.19 6.96 -3.93
N ASP A 246 18.27 7.47 -3.30
CA ASP A 246 18.57 7.20 -1.88
C ASP A 246 17.53 7.85 -0.95
N THR A 247 17.01 9.02 -1.33
CA THR A 247 15.90 9.66 -0.59
C THR A 247 14.63 8.85 -0.69
N ILE A 248 14.29 8.31 -1.88
CA ILE A 248 13.15 7.41 -2.07
C ILE A 248 13.30 6.18 -1.17
N ALA A 249 14.47 5.55 -1.16
CA ALA A 249 14.76 4.40 -0.30
C ALA A 249 14.60 4.72 1.19
N ALA A 250 15.07 5.89 1.64
CA ALA A 250 14.92 6.33 3.01
C ALA A 250 13.45 6.63 3.38
N ILE A 251 12.66 7.19 2.46
CA ILE A 251 11.21 7.35 2.63
C ILE A 251 10.54 5.97 2.81
N PHE A 252 10.92 4.97 2.02
CA PHE A 252 10.37 3.61 2.13
C PHE A 252 10.70 2.93 3.46
N ALA A 253 11.87 3.20 4.04
CA ALA A 253 12.20 2.78 5.40
C ALA A 253 11.23 3.37 6.43
N GLU A 254 10.92 4.68 6.33
CA GLU A 254 9.93 5.33 7.22
C GLU A 254 8.52 4.79 7.02
N LEU A 255 8.09 4.55 5.77
CA LEU A 255 6.79 3.96 5.46
C LEU A 255 6.67 2.54 6.01
N SER A 256 7.73 1.75 5.93
CA SER A 256 7.76 0.38 6.48
C SER A 256 7.74 0.39 8.01
N ARG A 257 8.37 1.39 8.65
CA ARG A 257 8.24 1.62 10.10
C ARG A 257 6.81 2.00 10.48
N ALA A 258 6.19 2.90 9.71
CA ALA A 258 4.80 3.29 9.93
C ALA A 258 3.85 2.10 9.82
N ASP A 259 4.04 1.22 8.83
CA ASP A 259 3.24 -0.01 8.71
C ASP A 259 3.42 -0.90 9.95
N ARG A 260 4.66 -1.12 10.44
CA ARG A 260 4.87 -1.89 11.68
C ARG A 260 4.14 -1.28 12.87
N LEU A 261 4.21 0.03 13.07
CA LEU A 261 3.46 0.71 14.14
C LEU A 261 1.96 0.47 14.03
N VAL A 262 1.41 0.52 12.82
CA VAL A 262 -0.02 0.22 12.58
C VAL A 262 -0.35 -1.22 12.93
N GLN A 263 0.53 -2.19 12.62
CA GLN A 263 0.28 -3.60 12.94
C GLN A 263 0.43 -3.91 14.44
N GLU A 264 1.39 -3.29 15.10
CA GLU A 264 1.68 -3.49 16.53
C GLU A 264 0.60 -2.87 17.43
N ASN A 265 0.06 -1.71 17.05
CA ASN A 265 -0.96 -1.02 17.83
C ASN A 265 -2.06 -0.40 16.95
N ARG A 266 -2.91 -1.26 16.39
CA ARG A 266 -4.03 -0.84 15.51
C ARG A 266 -5.00 0.14 16.17
N LYS A 267 -5.19 0.04 17.48
CA LYS A 267 -6.10 0.95 18.21
C LYS A 267 -5.55 2.37 18.25
N GLU A 268 -4.29 2.53 18.60
CA GLU A 268 -3.62 3.84 18.61
C GLU A 268 -3.52 4.42 17.20
N ALA A 269 -3.12 3.60 16.22
CA ALA A 269 -3.06 4.00 14.83
C ALA A 269 -4.43 4.49 14.33
N ALA A 270 -5.50 3.79 14.69
CA ALA A 270 -6.86 4.19 14.33
C ALA A 270 -7.23 5.56 14.91
N GLN A 271 -6.88 5.83 16.17
CA GLN A 271 -7.14 7.11 16.81
C GLN A 271 -6.38 8.24 16.07
N ARG A 272 -5.08 8.07 15.82
CA ARG A 272 -4.26 9.05 15.09
C ARG A 272 -4.81 9.34 13.69
N ILE A 273 -5.21 8.30 12.96
CA ILE A 273 -5.80 8.45 11.63
C ILE A 273 -7.14 9.18 11.71
N ALA A 274 -7.98 8.89 12.71
CA ALA A 274 -9.25 9.57 12.92
C ALA A 274 -9.04 11.06 13.19
N ASP A 275 -8.15 11.39 14.11
CA ASP A 275 -7.83 12.78 14.48
C ASP A 275 -7.29 13.57 13.27
N PHE A 276 -6.43 12.95 12.47
CA PHE A 276 -5.89 13.56 11.26
C PHE A 276 -6.92 13.74 10.14
N SER A 277 -7.69 12.70 9.85
CA SER A 277 -8.56 12.66 8.67
C SER A 277 -9.94 13.29 8.88
N GLY A 278 -10.32 13.54 10.16
CA GLY A 278 -11.66 13.94 10.54
C GLY A 278 -12.72 12.84 10.38
N LEU A 279 -12.30 11.59 10.17
CA LEU A 279 -13.20 10.45 10.10
C LEU A 279 -13.57 9.97 11.50
N SER A 280 -14.76 9.37 11.65
CA SER A 280 -15.11 8.73 12.91
C SER A 280 -14.16 7.56 13.22
N LEU A 281 -13.86 7.34 14.49
CA LEU A 281 -13.01 6.23 14.93
C LEU A 281 -13.58 4.87 14.45
N ALA A 282 -14.91 4.71 14.44
CA ALA A 282 -15.58 3.53 13.93
C ALA A 282 -15.28 3.30 12.43
N THR A 283 -15.31 4.36 11.63
CA THR A 283 -14.94 4.29 10.20
C THR A 283 -13.50 3.84 10.03
N VAL A 284 -12.58 4.40 10.82
CA VAL A 284 -11.17 4.06 10.73
C VAL A 284 -10.91 2.61 11.17
N HIS A 285 -11.54 2.15 12.24
CA HIS A 285 -11.45 0.74 12.67
C HIS A 285 -11.95 -0.22 11.58
N LEU A 286 -13.10 0.06 10.96
CA LEU A 286 -13.65 -0.76 9.89
C LEU A 286 -12.71 -0.77 8.66
N PHE A 287 -12.24 0.38 8.24
CA PHE A 287 -11.28 0.53 7.15
C PHE A 287 -9.97 -0.25 7.42
N LEU A 288 -9.38 -0.08 8.61
CA LEU A 288 -8.16 -0.80 8.97
C LEU A 288 -8.36 -2.31 9.09
N SER A 289 -9.56 -2.79 9.46
CA SER A 289 -9.82 -4.25 9.54
C SER A 289 -9.69 -4.95 8.19
N ARG A 290 -9.87 -4.23 7.07
CA ARG A 290 -9.73 -4.73 5.70
C ARG A 290 -8.32 -4.59 5.14
N ARG A 291 -7.44 -3.87 5.86
CA ARG A 291 -6.07 -3.63 5.44
C ARG A 291 -5.12 -4.70 6.00
N PRO A 292 -4.46 -5.50 5.14
CA PRO A 292 -3.38 -6.39 5.58
C PRO A 292 -2.14 -5.57 5.95
N PRO A 293 -1.10 -6.19 6.54
CA PRO A 293 0.24 -5.60 6.61
C PRO A 293 0.67 -5.11 5.23
N SER A 294 1.09 -3.87 5.15
CA SER A 294 1.32 -3.19 3.87
C SER A 294 2.68 -2.50 3.80
N PRO A 295 3.79 -3.24 4.04
CA PRO A 295 5.12 -2.69 3.88
C PRO A 295 5.35 -2.29 2.42
N VAL A 296 6.06 -1.19 2.21
CA VAL A 296 6.45 -0.77 0.86
C VAL A 296 7.64 -1.60 0.40
N ARG A 297 7.56 -2.12 -0.81
CA ARG A 297 8.59 -2.96 -1.43
C ARG A 297 8.92 -2.46 -2.83
N PRO A 298 10.09 -2.83 -3.41
CA PRO A 298 10.32 -2.68 -4.83
C PRO A 298 9.20 -3.32 -5.65
N VAL A 299 8.92 -2.77 -6.81
CA VAL A 299 7.86 -3.30 -7.69
C VAL A 299 8.25 -4.68 -8.17
N THR A 300 7.40 -5.68 -7.91
CA THR A 300 7.68 -7.09 -8.23
C THR A 300 7.17 -7.46 -9.63
N PRO A 301 7.71 -8.54 -10.25
CA PRO A 301 7.20 -9.04 -11.52
C PRO A 301 5.69 -9.36 -11.49
N GLU A 302 5.19 -9.89 -10.37
CA GLU A 302 3.76 -10.21 -10.19
C GLU A 302 2.92 -8.93 -10.18
N ALA A 303 3.37 -7.88 -9.49
CA ALA A 303 2.70 -6.58 -9.48
C ALA A 303 2.69 -5.95 -10.88
N VAL A 304 3.77 -6.09 -11.65
CA VAL A 304 3.84 -5.64 -13.05
C VAL A 304 2.88 -6.43 -13.93
N ALA A 305 2.81 -7.75 -13.77
CA ALA A 305 1.89 -8.59 -14.53
C ALA A 305 0.42 -8.23 -14.24
N GLU A 306 0.07 -7.96 -12.97
CA GLU A 306 -1.26 -7.43 -12.61
C GLU A 306 -1.51 -6.08 -13.28
N GLN A 307 -0.53 -5.18 -13.23
CA GLN A 307 -0.64 -3.86 -13.82
C GLN A 307 -0.81 -3.92 -15.34
N GLN A 308 -0.18 -4.90 -16.01
CA GLN A 308 -0.38 -5.14 -17.44
C GLN A 308 -1.82 -5.59 -17.72
N ARG A 309 -2.41 -6.45 -16.87
CA ARG A 309 -3.81 -6.85 -17.02
C ARG A 309 -4.78 -5.66 -16.92
N VAL A 310 -4.49 -4.71 -16.03
CA VAL A 310 -5.25 -3.45 -15.93
C VAL A 310 -5.14 -2.67 -17.25
N ALA A 311 -3.93 -2.51 -17.76
CA ALA A 311 -3.65 -1.79 -19.00
C ALA A 311 -4.36 -2.43 -20.21
N ASP A 312 -4.25 -3.75 -20.35
CA ASP A 312 -4.86 -4.51 -21.46
C ASP A 312 -6.40 -4.41 -21.44
N ALA A 313 -6.99 -4.47 -20.23
CA ALA A 313 -8.44 -4.32 -20.08
C ALA A 313 -8.94 -2.94 -20.57
N PHE A 314 -8.26 -1.87 -20.18
CA PHE A 314 -8.65 -0.51 -20.62
C PHE A 314 -8.38 -0.27 -22.09
N HIS A 315 -7.28 -0.81 -22.64
CA HIS A 315 -7.00 -0.73 -24.07
C HIS A 315 -8.02 -1.52 -24.89
N GLY A 316 -8.33 -2.75 -24.48
CA GLY A 316 -9.32 -3.60 -25.14
C GLY A 316 -10.74 -3.02 -25.15
N LEU A 317 -11.05 -2.14 -24.19
CA LEU A 317 -12.33 -1.40 -24.14
C LEU A 317 -12.28 -0.05 -24.87
N GLY A 318 -11.15 0.32 -25.48
CA GLY A 318 -10.97 1.63 -26.12
C GLY A 318 -10.98 2.82 -25.15
N LEU A 319 -10.79 2.57 -23.85
CA LEU A 319 -10.79 3.60 -22.81
C LEU A 319 -9.44 4.31 -22.63
N ILE A 320 -8.39 3.75 -23.21
CA ILE A 320 -7.09 4.40 -23.42
C ILE A 320 -6.73 4.34 -24.92
N PRO A 321 -6.08 5.37 -25.48
CA PRO A 321 -5.88 5.52 -26.93
C PRO A 321 -4.81 4.60 -27.52
N ARG A 322 -3.93 4.04 -26.69
CA ARG A 322 -2.80 3.18 -27.12
C ARG A 322 -2.47 2.14 -26.06
N PRO A 323 -1.92 0.99 -26.45
CA PRO A 323 -1.41 0.03 -25.48
C PRO A 323 -0.23 0.63 -24.72
N VAL A 324 -0.09 0.24 -23.46
CA VAL A 324 1.03 0.66 -22.60
C VAL A 324 1.66 -0.55 -21.94
N LYS A 325 2.94 -0.43 -21.60
CA LYS A 325 3.73 -1.47 -20.93
C LYS A 325 4.25 -0.93 -19.60
N PRO A 326 3.60 -1.22 -18.49
CA PRO A 326 4.02 -0.74 -17.17
C PRO A 326 5.46 -1.08 -16.82
N ILE A 327 5.99 -2.22 -17.29
CA ILE A 327 7.37 -2.64 -17.06
C ILE A 327 8.41 -1.60 -17.52
N GLU A 328 8.12 -0.85 -18.56
CA GLU A 328 9.04 0.17 -19.09
C GLU A 328 9.24 1.36 -18.15
N LEU A 329 8.33 1.54 -17.19
CA LEU A 329 8.35 2.63 -16.22
C LEU A 329 8.79 2.20 -14.82
N VAL A 330 9.17 0.94 -14.62
CA VAL A 330 9.63 0.46 -13.32
C VAL A 330 11.01 1.02 -13.00
N TRP A 331 11.15 1.62 -11.83
CA TRP A 331 12.44 2.01 -11.27
C TRP A 331 13.10 0.81 -10.58
N HIS A 332 14.39 0.61 -10.84
CA HIS A 332 15.18 -0.47 -10.26
C HIS A 332 16.16 0.11 -9.24
N PRO A 333 15.92 -0.06 -7.92
CA PRO A 333 16.84 0.41 -6.91
C PRO A 333 18.17 -0.36 -6.94
N THR A 334 19.26 0.34 -6.67
CA THR A 334 20.58 -0.27 -6.48
C THR A 334 20.63 -1.12 -5.20
N PRO A 335 21.59 -2.05 -5.04
CA PRO A 335 21.77 -2.78 -3.78
C PRO A 335 21.94 -1.88 -2.56
N ALA A 336 22.62 -0.73 -2.71
CA ALA A 336 22.76 0.25 -1.63
C ALA A 336 21.40 0.87 -1.24
N GLN A 337 20.57 1.22 -2.20
CA GLN A 337 19.21 1.74 -1.97
C GLN A 337 18.29 0.71 -1.33
N LEU A 338 18.39 -0.55 -1.73
CA LEU A 338 17.67 -1.64 -1.05
C LEU A 338 18.08 -1.77 0.42
N ALA A 339 19.37 -1.67 0.73
CA ALA A 339 19.87 -1.70 2.10
C ALA A 339 19.38 -0.50 2.93
N ILE A 340 19.20 0.69 2.33
CA ILE A 340 18.60 1.86 2.99
C ILE A 340 17.13 1.60 3.31
N ALA A 341 16.37 1.06 2.36
CA ALA A 341 14.92 0.84 2.49
C ALA A 341 14.54 -0.23 3.52
N GLN A 342 15.45 -1.14 3.88
CA GLN A 342 15.23 -2.23 4.84
C GLN A 342 15.44 -1.85 6.31
N ARG A 343 15.88 -0.65 6.60
CA ARG A 343 16.16 -0.14 7.97
C ARG A 343 14.95 0.55 8.59
#